data_6e63ded14653a605d01a211197fce3d4
#
_entry.id   6e63ded14653a605d01a211197fce3d4
#
_cell.length_a   1.000
_cell.length_b   1.000
_cell.length_c   1.000
_cell.angle_alpha   90.00
_cell.angle_beta   90.00
_cell.angle_gamma   90.00
#
_symmetry.space_group_name_H-M   'P 1'
#
loop_
_entity.id
_entity.type
_entity.pdbx_description
1 polymer ?
#
loop_
_entity_poly.entity_id
_entity_poly.type
_entity_poly.pdbx_seq_one_letter_code
_entity_poly.pdbx_strand_id
1 'polypeptide(L)'
;MSDQSYEDFANIVASRLPRRAMMHGLGVGSAAAILAATARTARAAGTGPFPEHPKWRFVFVNHVTTNSFFVPTQYGIQDACALLGCTYQWTGSETSDVAQMVNAMNAAIAGKADAIAIAIVDPRGFDAPTARALDAGIPVFSYNADAPPGSPNRRLAYIGQDLFQSGVQMGERIVRLVGSGDVAIFIATPGQLNLQPRVDGAVASIKKSGAPIKASVIATDPTANVSLSKIRAYYLGHPNVKGLFGTGATDTDNIGVIMRQYDLPKKGAHGGGYDLLPRSLESVRDGYLDFVIDQQPYLQGFYTVMEMFVFMVSGGLTGPAEINTGLKFVTKDGVKPYLTTSTRFEGSSSEPQIVPRSGPIG
;
A
#
# COMPACT_ATOMS: atom_id res chain seq x y z
N MET A 1 8.74 -22.74 27.26
CA MET A 1 10.03 -22.26 26.77
C MET A 1 10.90 -22.06 28.00
N SER A 2 12.07 -22.71 28.06
CA SER A 2 12.92 -22.76 29.26
C SER A 2 13.73 -21.46 29.39
N ASP A 3 14.05 -21.09 30.64
CA ASP A 3 14.88 -19.91 31.01
C ASP A 3 16.18 -19.78 30.19
N GLN A 4 16.69 -20.89 29.70
CA GLN A 4 17.93 -20.96 28.90
C GLN A 4 17.82 -20.26 27.51
N SER A 5 16.64 -20.21 26.93
CA SER A 5 16.44 -19.54 25.63
C SER A 5 16.40 -18.01 25.75
N TYR A 6 16.12 -17.49 26.95
CA TYR A 6 16.13 -16.04 27.20
C TYR A 6 17.54 -15.49 27.44
N GLU A 7 18.40 -16.29 28.11
CA GLU A 7 19.79 -15.91 28.36
C GLU A 7 20.63 -15.93 27.06
N ASP A 8 20.37 -16.88 26.15
CA ASP A 8 21.03 -16.93 24.85
C ASP A 8 20.68 -15.73 23.95
N PHE A 9 19.43 -15.27 24.00
CA PHE A 9 19.01 -14.08 23.25
C PHE A 9 19.63 -12.79 23.80
N ALA A 10 19.70 -12.65 25.13
CA ALA A 10 20.33 -11.50 25.79
C ALA A 10 21.84 -11.41 25.47
N ASN A 11 22.53 -12.54 25.37
CA ASN A 11 23.94 -12.60 25.02
C ASN A 11 24.23 -12.26 23.56
N ILE A 12 23.31 -12.59 22.62
CA ILE A 12 23.41 -12.22 21.20
C ILE A 12 23.24 -10.70 21.01
N VAL A 13 22.35 -10.07 21.76
CA VAL A 13 22.13 -8.61 21.70
C VAL A 13 23.33 -7.86 22.32
N ALA A 14 23.87 -8.33 23.42
CA ALA A 14 25.03 -7.73 24.09
C ALA A 14 26.33 -7.81 23.24
N SER A 15 26.47 -8.84 22.39
CA SER A 15 27.66 -9.03 21.55
C SER A 15 27.73 -8.09 20.33
N ARG A 16 26.66 -7.37 20.00
CA ARG A 16 26.57 -6.46 18.83
C ARG A 16 26.80 -4.98 19.13
N LEU A 17 27.04 -4.62 20.40
CA LEU A 17 27.41 -3.24 20.74
C LEU A 17 28.89 -2.99 20.39
N PRO A 18 29.23 -1.88 19.73
CA PRO A 18 30.60 -1.61 19.32
C PRO A 18 31.51 -1.40 20.55
N ARG A 19 32.55 -2.22 20.65
CA ARG A 19 33.56 -2.23 21.75
C ARG A 19 34.39 -0.94 21.91
N ARG A 20 34.05 0.15 21.23
CA ARG A 20 34.83 1.42 21.26
C ARG A 20 34.38 2.45 22.30
N ALA A 21 33.33 2.19 23.08
CA ALA A 21 32.85 3.13 24.11
C ALA A 21 33.32 2.81 25.56
N MET A 22 34.24 1.87 25.76
CA MET A 22 34.58 1.34 27.09
C MET A 22 36.00 1.65 27.60
N MET A 23 36.66 2.62 27.04
CA MET A 23 37.97 2.98 27.58
C MET A 23 38.19 4.51 27.61
N HIS A 24 37.54 5.18 28.55
CA HIS A 24 38.06 6.38 29.23
C HIS A 24 37.08 6.79 30.35
N GLY A 25 37.53 6.66 31.60
CA GLY A 25 36.96 7.37 32.76
C GLY A 25 36.15 6.55 33.76
N LEU A 26 36.76 5.64 34.52
CA LEU A 26 36.20 5.09 35.73
C LEU A 26 36.57 5.97 36.95
N GLY A 27 35.67 6.90 37.30
CA GLY A 27 35.62 7.49 38.63
C GLY A 27 34.49 6.82 39.42
N VAL A 28 34.66 6.65 40.75
CA VAL A 28 33.78 5.91 41.68
C VAL A 28 32.34 6.42 41.78
N GLY A 29 31.94 7.44 40.97
CA GLY A 29 30.56 7.92 40.85
C GLY A 29 29.68 7.22 39.81
N SER A 30 30.25 6.35 38.94
CA SER A 30 29.58 5.83 37.74
C SER A 30 28.71 4.59 38.01
N ALA A 31 28.97 3.85 39.08
CA ALA A 31 28.18 2.63 39.38
C ALA A 31 26.74 2.92 39.81
N ALA A 32 26.51 4.01 40.53
CA ALA A 32 25.17 4.43 40.94
C ALA A 32 24.33 4.97 39.75
N ALA A 33 24.97 5.61 38.74
CA ALA A 33 24.30 6.11 37.55
C ALA A 33 23.93 4.97 36.59
N ILE A 34 24.75 3.92 36.48
CA ILE A 34 24.44 2.73 35.66
C ILE A 34 23.32 1.91 36.31
N LEU A 35 23.32 1.76 37.64
CA LEU A 35 22.22 1.11 38.39
C LEU A 35 20.91 1.93 38.32
N ALA A 36 20.97 3.26 38.30
CA ALA A 36 19.80 4.12 38.14
C ALA A 36 19.25 4.10 36.69
N ALA A 37 20.13 3.93 35.66
CA ALA A 37 19.69 3.76 34.30
C ALA A 37 19.08 2.39 34.02
N THR A 38 19.63 1.31 34.61
CA THR A 38 19.04 -0.03 34.53
C THR A 38 17.79 -0.17 35.38
N ALA A 39 17.66 0.54 36.49
CA ALA A 39 16.45 0.59 37.32
C ALA A 39 15.30 1.36 36.64
N ARG A 40 15.59 2.20 35.60
CA ARG A 40 14.53 2.84 34.81
C ARG A 40 13.97 1.93 33.71
N THR A 41 14.68 0.90 33.29
CA THR A 41 14.19 -0.10 32.31
C THR A 41 13.45 -1.27 32.99
N ALA A 42 13.57 -1.46 34.29
CA ALA A 42 12.76 -2.42 35.09
C ALA A 42 11.46 -1.76 35.56
N ARG A 43 10.80 -0.95 34.75
CA ARG A 43 9.49 -0.40 35.07
C ARG A 43 8.43 -1.43 34.74
N ALA A 44 7.88 -2.00 35.81
CA ALA A 44 6.66 -2.79 35.92
C ALA A 44 6.15 -3.41 34.59
N ALA A 45 6.20 -4.72 34.53
CA ALA A 45 5.29 -5.47 33.67
C ALA A 45 3.88 -4.94 33.92
N GLY A 46 3.36 -4.11 33.04
CA GLY A 46 1.99 -3.66 33.10
C GLY A 46 1.10 -4.89 33.12
N THR A 47 0.05 -4.89 33.92
CA THR A 47 -0.94 -5.98 34.01
C THR A 47 -1.80 -6.09 32.74
N GLY A 48 -1.47 -5.31 31.68
CA GLY A 48 -2.14 -5.30 30.37
C GLY A 48 -1.45 -6.20 29.34
N PRO A 49 -2.10 -6.43 28.19
CA PRO A 49 -1.56 -7.28 27.11
C PRO A 49 -0.32 -6.70 26.42
N PHE A 50 -0.05 -5.41 26.59
CA PHE A 50 1.12 -4.72 26.05
C PHE A 50 1.84 -3.91 27.12
N PRO A 51 3.18 -3.67 26.98
CA PRO A 51 3.91 -2.74 27.85
C PRO A 51 3.29 -1.34 27.81
N GLU A 52 3.36 -0.62 28.95
CA GLU A 52 3.00 0.79 28.97
C GLU A 52 3.87 1.59 27.97
N HIS A 53 3.25 2.46 27.20
CA HIS A 53 3.92 3.28 26.20
C HIS A 53 3.32 4.69 26.11
N PRO A 54 4.05 5.68 25.57
CA PRO A 54 3.52 7.02 25.30
C PRO A 54 2.39 6.96 24.27
N LYS A 55 1.54 7.98 24.25
CA LYS A 55 0.54 8.16 23.20
C LYS A 55 1.24 8.64 21.93
N TRP A 56 1.81 7.71 21.15
CA TRP A 56 2.51 8.02 19.92
C TRP A 56 1.61 8.65 18.87
N ARG A 57 2.21 9.55 18.06
CA ARG A 57 1.60 10.22 16.92
C ARG A 57 2.25 9.74 15.62
N PHE A 58 1.50 8.97 14.84
CA PHE A 58 1.92 8.47 13.54
C PHE A 58 1.47 9.40 12.43
N VAL A 59 2.33 9.72 11.46
CA VAL A 59 2.01 10.59 10.34
C VAL A 59 1.97 9.78 9.06
N PHE A 60 0.82 9.80 8.39
CA PHE A 60 0.61 9.15 7.10
C PHE A 60 0.69 10.19 5.99
N VAL A 61 1.65 10.03 5.09
CA VAL A 61 1.85 10.89 3.92
C VAL A 61 1.32 10.15 2.68
N ASN A 62 0.21 10.64 2.15
CA ASN A 62 -0.52 10.02 1.04
C ASN A 62 -0.38 10.83 -0.24
N HIS A 63 -0.51 10.16 -1.39
CA HIS A 63 -0.37 10.79 -2.70
C HIS A 63 -1.68 11.41 -3.23
N VAL A 64 -2.86 10.94 -2.79
CA VAL A 64 -4.17 11.46 -3.18
C VAL A 64 -5.11 11.50 -1.97
N THR A 65 -4.87 12.44 -1.06
CA THR A 65 -5.47 12.50 0.29
C THR A 65 -6.99 12.56 0.31
N THR A 66 -7.61 13.02 -0.77
CA THR A 66 -9.07 13.20 -0.91
C THR A 66 -9.74 12.09 -1.73
N ASN A 67 -8.97 11.14 -2.27
CA ASN A 67 -9.53 10.03 -3.05
C ASN A 67 -10.28 9.05 -2.12
N SER A 68 -11.53 8.75 -2.46
CA SER A 68 -12.40 7.87 -1.68
C SER A 68 -11.88 6.43 -1.54
N PHE A 69 -10.97 5.99 -2.41
CA PHE A 69 -10.24 4.73 -2.25
C PHE A 69 -9.57 4.61 -0.87
N PHE A 70 -9.07 5.71 -0.30
CA PHE A 70 -8.37 5.70 0.99
C PHE A 70 -9.27 5.85 2.21
N VAL A 71 -10.58 5.93 2.05
CA VAL A 71 -11.52 5.98 3.19
C VAL A 71 -11.39 4.72 4.06
N PRO A 72 -11.42 3.49 3.50
CA PRO A 72 -11.19 2.28 4.31
C PRO A 72 -9.79 2.23 4.94
N THR A 73 -8.76 2.73 4.24
CA THR A 73 -7.40 2.84 4.81
C THR A 73 -7.40 3.70 6.07
N GLN A 74 -8.07 4.86 6.04
CA GLN A 74 -8.18 5.73 7.20
C GLN A 74 -8.97 5.07 8.35
N TYR A 75 -10.01 4.29 8.06
CA TYR A 75 -10.68 3.49 9.08
C TYR A 75 -9.76 2.43 9.68
N GLY A 76 -8.95 1.75 8.87
CA GLY A 76 -7.95 0.80 9.37
C GLY A 76 -6.94 1.45 10.31
N ILE A 77 -6.43 2.63 9.93
CA ILE A 77 -5.53 3.44 10.76
C ILE A 77 -6.23 3.83 12.08
N GLN A 78 -7.45 4.34 11.99
CA GLN A 78 -8.23 4.79 13.15
C GLN A 78 -8.48 3.65 14.13
N ASP A 79 -8.89 2.48 13.65
CA ASP A 79 -9.19 1.32 14.46
C ASP A 79 -7.94 0.77 15.15
N ALA A 80 -6.82 0.65 14.43
CA ALA A 80 -5.55 0.21 15.00
C ALA A 80 -5.01 1.22 16.02
N CYS A 81 -5.10 2.53 15.73
CA CYS A 81 -4.70 3.56 16.69
C CYS A 81 -5.57 3.54 17.96
N ALA A 82 -6.88 3.32 17.82
CA ALA A 82 -7.80 3.20 18.96
C ALA A 82 -7.47 1.95 19.80
N LEU A 83 -7.19 0.82 19.14
CA LEU A 83 -6.81 -0.42 19.80
C LEU A 83 -5.50 -0.28 20.60
N LEU A 84 -4.53 0.46 20.07
CA LEU A 84 -3.16 0.55 20.58
C LEU A 84 -2.89 1.84 21.38
N GLY A 85 -3.88 2.70 21.59
CA GLY A 85 -3.71 3.96 22.33
C GLY A 85 -2.83 5.00 21.63
N CYS A 86 -2.74 4.95 20.30
CA CYS A 86 -1.97 5.88 19.48
C CYS A 86 -2.87 6.97 18.87
N THR A 87 -2.25 7.90 18.16
CA THR A 87 -2.93 8.91 17.33
C THR A 87 -2.32 8.93 15.94
N TYR A 88 -3.06 9.45 14.96
CA TYR A 88 -2.52 9.61 13.63
C TYR A 88 -2.84 10.99 13.04
N GLN A 89 -2.06 11.36 12.03
CA GLN A 89 -2.29 12.51 11.16
C GLN A 89 -2.27 12.03 9.71
N TRP A 90 -3.29 12.42 8.94
CA TRP A 90 -3.38 12.16 7.50
C TRP A 90 -3.01 13.43 6.74
N THR A 91 -2.02 13.35 5.84
CA THR A 91 -1.49 14.48 5.08
C THR A 91 -0.89 14.01 3.75
N GLY A 92 -0.38 14.93 2.94
CA GLY A 92 0.29 14.61 1.66
C GLY A 92 -0.14 15.53 0.53
N SER A 93 -0.47 14.94 -0.62
CA SER A 93 -0.96 15.65 -1.81
C SER A 93 -2.38 15.22 -2.16
N GLU A 94 -3.15 16.10 -2.80
CA GLU A 94 -4.47 15.76 -3.36
C GLU A 94 -4.38 15.26 -4.82
N THR A 95 -3.28 15.58 -5.50
CA THR A 95 -3.13 15.39 -6.96
C THR A 95 -1.90 14.56 -7.35
N SER A 96 -1.35 13.79 -6.40
CA SER A 96 -0.15 12.96 -6.59
C SER A 96 1.12 13.76 -6.91
N ASP A 97 1.22 14.97 -6.37
CA ASP A 97 2.39 15.83 -6.49
C ASP A 97 3.47 15.40 -5.49
N VAL A 98 4.60 14.92 -6.03
CA VAL A 98 5.72 14.42 -5.23
C VAL A 98 6.34 15.52 -4.36
N ALA A 99 6.43 16.76 -4.84
CA ALA A 99 7.00 17.86 -4.07
C ALA A 99 6.13 18.22 -2.86
N GLN A 100 4.80 18.20 -3.00
CA GLN A 100 3.86 18.37 -1.88
C GLN A 100 4.02 17.25 -0.85
N MET A 101 4.15 16.01 -1.29
CA MET A 101 4.37 14.86 -0.40
C MET A 101 5.70 14.96 0.36
N VAL A 102 6.77 15.35 -0.33
CA VAL A 102 8.09 15.58 0.30
C VAL A 102 8.00 16.71 1.34
N ASN A 103 7.28 17.78 1.04
CA ASN A 103 7.06 18.86 2.00
C ASN A 103 6.25 18.39 3.21
N ALA A 104 5.21 17.58 3.01
CA ALA A 104 4.44 16.98 4.10
C ALA A 104 5.32 16.06 4.98
N MET A 105 6.20 15.26 4.37
CA MET A 105 7.15 14.42 5.10
C MET A 105 8.17 15.25 5.89
N ASN A 106 8.71 16.32 5.30
CA ASN A 106 9.61 17.26 6.00
C ASN A 106 8.91 17.95 7.18
N ALA A 107 7.63 18.32 7.03
CA ALA A 107 6.83 18.88 8.12
C ALA A 107 6.62 17.86 9.25
N ALA A 108 6.39 16.58 8.91
CA ALA A 108 6.29 15.50 9.90
C ALA A 108 7.61 15.30 10.69
N ILE A 109 8.76 15.37 10.00
CA ILE A 109 10.08 15.29 10.62
C ILE A 109 10.31 16.49 11.57
N ALA A 110 10.07 17.71 11.09
CA ALA A 110 10.22 18.94 11.89
C ALA A 110 9.26 18.96 13.09
N GLY A 111 8.04 18.42 12.91
CA GLY A 111 7.03 18.26 13.97
C GLY A 111 7.29 17.09 14.90
N LYS A 112 8.43 16.38 14.76
CA LYS A 112 8.81 15.23 15.61
C LYS A 112 7.71 14.19 15.67
N ALA A 113 7.27 13.69 14.50
CA ALA A 113 6.43 12.50 14.44
C ALA A 113 7.14 11.33 15.11
N ASP A 114 6.41 10.46 15.81
CA ASP A 114 7.01 9.26 16.41
C ASP A 114 7.31 8.19 15.36
N ALA A 115 6.50 8.10 14.30
CA ALA A 115 6.77 7.31 13.10
C ALA A 115 6.10 7.94 11.88
N ILE A 116 6.61 7.65 10.69
CA ILE A 116 6.07 8.13 9.41
C ILE A 116 5.74 6.92 8.52
N ALA A 117 4.53 6.92 7.96
CA ALA A 117 4.13 6.03 6.87
C ALA A 117 4.00 6.85 5.58
N ILE A 118 4.59 6.37 4.49
CA ILE A 118 4.64 7.09 3.21
C ILE A 118 4.22 6.18 2.04
N ALA A 119 3.34 6.67 1.16
CA ALA A 119 3.12 6.03 -0.12
C ALA A 119 4.24 6.47 -1.09
N ILE A 120 5.21 5.60 -1.34
CA ILE A 120 6.37 5.90 -2.18
C ILE A 120 5.97 5.78 -3.65
N VAL A 121 5.54 6.89 -4.25
CA VAL A 121 5.05 6.91 -5.64
C VAL A 121 6.12 7.30 -6.67
N ASP A 122 7.28 7.80 -6.22
CA ASP A 122 8.40 8.19 -7.08
C ASP A 122 9.65 7.39 -6.73
N PRO A 123 10.40 6.88 -7.74
CA PRO A 123 11.55 6.00 -7.52
C PRO A 123 12.69 6.59 -6.70
N ARG A 124 12.80 7.92 -6.60
CA ARG A 124 13.92 8.63 -5.96
C ARG A 124 13.50 9.77 -5.04
N GLY A 125 12.33 10.36 -5.25
CA GLY A 125 11.89 11.56 -4.54
C GLY A 125 11.86 11.42 -3.03
N PHE A 126 11.72 10.18 -2.53
CA PHE A 126 11.61 9.89 -1.10
C PHE A 126 12.89 9.34 -0.46
N ASP A 127 13.97 9.11 -1.20
CA ASP A 127 15.22 8.55 -0.64
C ASP A 127 15.84 9.48 0.39
N ALA A 128 16.05 10.75 0.03
CA ALA A 128 16.64 11.73 0.93
C ALA A 128 15.73 12.09 2.13
N PRO A 129 14.40 12.32 1.97
CA PRO A 129 13.52 12.54 3.12
C PRO A 129 13.45 11.33 4.06
N THR A 130 13.43 10.10 3.52
CA THR A 130 13.45 8.87 4.34
C THR A 130 14.74 8.77 5.14
N ALA A 131 15.89 9.02 4.51
CA ALA A 131 17.16 9.02 5.21
C ALA A 131 17.19 10.05 6.34
N ARG A 132 16.75 11.30 6.08
CA ARG A 132 16.66 12.35 7.12
C ARG A 132 15.75 11.97 8.29
N ALA A 133 14.62 11.34 8.03
CA ALA A 133 13.72 10.89 9.09
C ALA A 133 14.40 9.83 9.98
N LEU A 134 15.01 8.82 9.36
CA LEU A 134 15.72 7.75 10.07
C LEU A 134 16.92 8.28 10.86
N ASP A 135 17.69 9.20 10.28
CA ASP A 135 18.85 9.85 10.95
C ASP A 135 18.40 10.73 12.12
N ALA A 136 17.16 11.24 12.10
CA ALA A 136 16.51 11.94 13.22
C ALA A 136 15.88 10.97 14.25
N GLY A 137 16.02 9.66 14.07
CA GLY A 137 15.43 8.64 14.96
C GLY A 137 13.94 8.37 14.72
N ILE A 138 13.37 8.85 13.60
CA ILE A 138 11.97 8.65 13.24
C ILE A 138 11.89 7.47 12.26
N PRO A 139 11.30 6.32 12.65
CA PRO A 139 11.14 5.18 11.77
C PRO A 139 10.18 5.49 10.61
N VAL A 140 10.51 4.96 9.42
CA VAL A 140 9.74 5.17 8.19
C VAL A 140 9.31 3.82 7.62
N PHE A 141 8.01 3.71 7.34
CA PHE A 141 7.38 2.57 6.68
C PHE A 141 6.74 3.03 5.37
N SER A 142 6.68 2.16 4.38
CA SER A 142 5.89 2.43 3.18
C SER A 142 4.58 1.65 3.21
N TYR A 143 3.55 2.23 2.60
CA TYR A 143 2.25 1.57 2.43
C TYR A 143 1.66 1.91 1.08
N ASN A 144 0.79 1.05 0.53
CA ASN A 144 0.10 1.19 -0.74
C ASN A 144 1.02 1.24 -1.98
N ALA A 145 2.10 2.01 -1.94
CA ALA A 145 3.13 2.08 -2.96
C ALA A 145 4.52 2.03 -2.32
N ASP A 146 5.46 1.38 -2.98
CA ASP A 146 6.80 1.13 -2.44
C ASP A 146 7.90 1.47 -3.43
N ALA A 147 9.10 1.69 -2.88
CA ALA A 147 10.33 1.83 -3.65
C ALA A 147 10.65 0.51 -4.39
N PRO A 148 11.17 0.57 -5.63
CA PRO A 148 11.45 -0.63 -6.38
C PRO A 148 12.56 -1.47 -5.73
N PRO A 149 12.59 -2.79 -5.97
CA PRO A 149 13.66 -3.66 -5.49
C PRO A 149 15.05 -3.12 -5.87
N GLY A 150 15.99 -3.12 -4.90
CA GLY A 150 17.33 -2.57 -5.10
C GLY A 150 17.43 -1.04 -5.01
N SER A 151 16.33 -0.35 -4.69
CA SER A 151 16.33 1.08 -4.39
C SER A 151 17.22 1.40 -3.18
N PRO A 152 17.90 2.57 -3.16
CA PRO A 152 18.62 3.05 -1.98
C PRO A 152 17.69 3.54 -0.87
N ASN A 153 16.38 3.50 -1.03
CA ASN A 153 15.42 3.93 -0.02
C ASN A 153 15.52 3.04 1.24
N ARG A 154 15.67 3.69 2.39
CA ARG A 154 15.95 3.04 3.68
C ARG A 154 14.70 2.78 4.53
N ARG A 155 13.50 2.80 3.95
CA ARG A 155 12.26 2.46 4.67
C ARG A 155 12.37 1.08 5.32
N LEU A 156 11.70 0.87 6.45
CA LEU A 156 11.87 -0.35 7.27
C LEU A 156 11.05 -1.52 6.75
N ALA A 157 9.78 -1.30 6.41
CA ALA A 157 8.89 -2.33 5.87
C ALA A 157 7.89 -1.72 4.90
N TYR A 158 7.27 -2.57 4.06
CA TYR A 158 6.19 -2.23 3.14
C TYR A 158 4.91 -2.97 3.49
N ILE A 159 3.79 -2.26 3.47
CA ILE A 159 2.47 -2.83 3.68
C ILE A 159 1.57 -2.47 2.50
N GLY A 160 1.26 -3.44 1.66
CA GLY A 160 0.47 -3.20 0.47
C GLY A 160 0.37 -4.42 -0.43
N GLN A 161 -0.12 -4.20 -1.65
CA GLN A 161 -0.22 -5.24 -2.66
C GLN A 161 1.12 -5.36 -3.41
N ASP A 162 1.51 -6.58 -3.78
CA ASP A 162 2.52 -6.75 -4.82
C ASP A 162 1.96 -6.24 -6.16
N LEU A 163 2.34 -5.02 -6.52
CA LEU A 163 1.74 -4.29 -7.63
C LEU A 163 2.09 -4.91 -8.98
N PHE A 164 3.29 -5.43 -9.15
CA PHE A 164 3.69 -6.08 -10.40
C PHE A 164 2.96 -7.42 -10.59
N GLN A 165 2.92 -8.25 -9.55
CA GLN A 165 2.20 -9.52 -9.62
C GLN A 165 0.70 -9.32 -9.77
N SER A 166 0.12 -8.30 -9.15
CA SER A 166 -1.28 -7.95 -9.37
C SER A 166 -1.54 -7.55 -10.83
N GLY A 167 -0.60 -6.83 -11.44
CA GLY A 167 -0.62 -6.53 -12.87
C GLY A 167 -0.56 -7.78 -13.74
N VAL A 168 0.32 -8.74 -13.40
CA VAL A 168 0.38 -10.05 -14.09
C VAL A 168 -0.96 -10.76 -14.03
N GLN A 169 -1.60 -10.83 -12.85
CA GLN A 169 -2.91 -11.45 -12.67
C GLN A 169 -4.00 -10.72 -13.48
N MET A 170 -3.98 -9.40 -13.53
CA MET A 170 -4.87 -8.61 -14.40
C MET A 170 -4.65 -8.96 -15.87
N GLY A 171 -3.40 -9.03 -16.32
CA GLY A 171 -3.05 -9.38 -17.71
C GLY A 171 -3.52 -10.78 -18.11
N GLU A 172 -3.34 -11.78 -17.24
CA GLU A 172 -3.87 -13.12 -17.45
C GLU A 172 -5.40 -13.13 -17.58
N ARG A 173 -6.08 -12.31 -16.79
CA ARG A 173 -7.53 -12.18 -16.86
C ARG A 173 -7.96 -11.50 -18.15
N ILE A 174 -7.27 -10.44 -18.59
CA ILE A 174 -7.50 -9.79 -19.90
C ILE A 174 -7.39 -10.80 -21.03
N VAL A 175 -6.35 -11.64 -21.03
CA VAL A 175 -6.16 -12.69 -22.05
C VAL A 175 -7.34 -13.65 -22.08
N ARG A 176 -7.82 -14.11 -20.91
CA ARG A 176 -8.98 -15.02 -20.83
C ARG A 176 -10.29 -14.38 -21.31
N LEU A 177 -10.51 -13.09 -21.05
CA LEU A 177 -11.72 -12.38 -21.43
C LEU A 177 -11.75 -12.02 -22.91
N VAL A 178 -10.65 -11.42 -23.38
CA VAL A 178 -10.61 -10.80 -24.72
C VAL A 178 -10.21 -11.79 -25.81
N GLY A 179 -9.25 -12.65 -25.52
CA GLY A 179 -8.73 -13.64 -26.49
C GLY A 179 -7.95 -13.06 -27.67
N SER A 180 -8.46 -12.01 -28.33
CA SER A 180 -7.81 -11.36 -29.46
C SER A 180 -8.31 -9.93 -29.70
N GLY A 181 -7.49 -9.10 -30.37
CA GLY A 181 -7.84 -7.74 -30.78
C GLY A 181 -7.20 -6.66 -29.91
N ASP A 182 -7.65 -5.44 -30.08
CA ASP A 182 -7.07 -4.26 -29.41
C ASP A 182 -7.63 -4.11 -28.00
N VAL A 183 -6.76 -3.85 -27.04
CA VAL A 183 -7.13 -3.47 -25.65
C VAL A 183 -6.42 -2.18 -25.25
N ALA A 184 -7.06 -1.39 -24.42
CA ALA A 184 -6.48 -0.22 -23.79
C ALA A 184 -6.30 -0.44 -22.29
N ILE A 185 -5.11 -0.13 -21.79
CA ILE A 185 -4.79 -0.10 -20.34
C ILE A 185 -4.57 1.38 -19.98
N PHE A 186 -5.43 1.90 -19.11
CA PHE A 186 -5.40 3.31 -18.70
C PHE A 186 -4.60 3.48 -17.43
N ILE A 187 -3.77 4.53 -17.41
CA ILE A 187 -2.91 4.88 -16.30
C ILE A 187 -2.99 6.37 -16.00
N ALA A 188 -3.40 6.74 -14.81
CA ALA A 188 -3.60 8.14 -14.43
C ALA A 188 -2.29 8.94 -14.40
N THR A 189 -1.20 8.33 -13.95
CA THR A 189 0.10 8.99 -13.79
C THR A 189 1.21 8.03 -14.23
N PRO A 190 1.60 8.03 -15.51
CA PRO A 190 2.66 7.19 -16.02
C PRO A 190 3.97 7.36 -15.24
N GLY A 191 4.65 6.25 -14.96
CA GLY A 191 5.92 6.22 -14.22
C GLY A 191 5.77 6.25 -12.70
N GLN A 192 4.60 6.54 -12.15
CA GLN A 192 4.41 6.47 -10.70
C GLN A 192 4.30 5.02 -10.21
N LEU A 193 4.96 4.75 -9.08
CA LEU A 193 5.15 3.40 -8.56
C LEU A 193 3.88 2.74 -8.01
N ASN A 194 2.84 3.49 -7.72
CA ASN A 194 1.53 2.94 -7.35
C ASN A 194 0.74 2.37 -8.54
N LEU A 195 1.09 2.74 -9.79
CA LEU A 195 0.36 2.35 -11.00
C LEU A 195 1.24 1.66 -12.05
N GLN A 196 2.45 2.16 -12.30
CA GLN A 196 3.31 1.68 -13.38
C GLN A 196 3.62 0.17 -13.28
N PRO A 197 3.94 -0.41 -12.11
CA PRO A 197 4.18 -1.84 -12.01
C PRO A 197 2.97 -2.70 -12.41
N ARG A 198 1.74 -2.22 -12.19
CA ARG A 198 0.51 -2.89 -12.63
C ARG A 198 0.41 -2.94 -14.16
N VAL A 199 0.75 -1.84 -14.82
CA VAL A 199 0.83 -1.79 -16.30
C VAL A 199 1.89 -2.76 -16.79
N ASP A 200 3.09 -2.70 -16.23
CA ASP A 200 4.23 -3.51 -16.65
C ASP A 200 3.93 -5.01 -16.50
N GLY A 201 3.35 -5.40 -15.36
CA GLY A 201 2.91 -6.78 -15.12
C GLY A 201 1.84 -7.25 -16.11
N ALA A 202 0.82 -6.42 -16.37
CA ALA A 202 -0.25 -6.76 -17.29
C ALA A 202 0.26 -6.90 -18.74
N VAL A 203 1.08 -5.97 -19.20
CA VAL A 203 1.67 -6.00 -20.55
C VAL A 203 2.61 -7.20 -20.69
N ALA A 204 3.44 -7.48 -19.67
CA ALA A 204 4.33 -8.64 -19.67
C ALA A 204 3.55 -9.96 -19.76
N SER A 205 2.47 -10.08 -19.00
CA SER A 205 1.60 -11.26 -19.00
C SER A 205 0.89 -11.46 -20.35
N ILE A 206 0.31 -10.39 -20.91
CA ILE A 206 -0.33 -10.43 -22.25
C ILE A 206 0.69 -10.88 -23.30
N LYS A 207 1.88 -10.28 -23.31
CA LYS A 207 2.96 -10.65 -24.22
C LYS A 207 3.39 -12.11 -24.06
N LYS A 208 3.56 -12.57 -22.82
CA LYS A 208 3.97 -13.95 -22.49
C LYS A 208 2.94 -14.98 -22.97
N SER A 209 1.65 -14.63 -22.98
CA SER A 209 0.57 -15.54 -23.37
C SER A 209 0.60 -15.95 -24.85
N GLY A 210 1.23 -15.14 -25.71
CA GLY A 210 1.19 -15.32 -27.16
C GLY A 210 -0.17 -15.07 -27.81
N ALA A 211 -1.16 -14.62 -27.06
CA ALA A 211 -2.48 -14.28 -27.60
C ALA A 211 -2.37 -13.09 -28.59
N PRO A 212 -3.16 -13.06 -29.66
CA PRO A 212 -3.13 -11.98 -30.64
C PRO A 212 -3.86 -10.72 -30.10
N ILE A 213 -3.39 -10.23 -28.96
CA ILE A 213 -3.88 -9.03 -28.29
C ILE A 213 -2.85 -7.90 -28.48
N LYS A 214 -3.31 -6.77 -28.98
CA LYS A 214 -2.52 -5.54 -29.05
C LYS A 214 -2.90 -4.64 -27.89
N ALA A 215 -2.06 -4.59 -26.86
CA ALA A 215 -2.26 -3.74 -25.71
C ALA A 215 -1.66 -2.35 -25.92
N SER A 216 -2.47 -1.30 -25.76
CA SER A 216 -2.06 0.09 -25.79
C SER A 216 -2.17 0.70 -24.39
N VAL A 217 -1.10 1.33 -23.91
CA VAL A 217 -1.10 2.04 -22.63
C VAL A 217 -1.44 3.50 -22.86
N ILE A 218 -2.48 3.99 -22.20
CA ILE A 218 -3.05 5.32 -22.43
C ILE A 218 -2.96 6.15 -21.14
N ALA A 219 -2.25 7.26 -21.22
CA ALA A 219 -2.15 8.20 -20.10
C ALA A 219 -3.47 8.96 -19.92
N THR A 220 -4.00 8.91 -18.72
CA THR A 220 -5.18 9.67 -18.29
C THR A 220 -4.80 10.80 -17.31
N ASP A 221 -5.47 10.90 -16.18
CA ASP A 221 -5.23 11.94 -15.17
C ASP A 221 -5.81 11.47 -13.82
N PRO A 222 -5.22 11.81 -12.67
CA PRO A 222 -5.82 11.52 -11.38
C PRO A 222 -7.15 12.24 -11.14
N THR A 223 -7.40 13.35 -11.85
CA THR A 223 -8.66 14.11 -11.79
C THR A 223 -9.77 13.42 -12.57
N ALA A 224 -10.87 13.06 -11.91
CA ALA A 224 -11.92 12.21 -12.45
C ALA A 224 -12.50 12.72 -13.80
N ASN A 225 -12.79 14.03 -13.92
CA ASN A 225 -13.38 14.59 -15.15
C ASN A 225 -12.39 14.60 -16.31
N VAL A 226 -11.09 14.80 -16.05
CA VAL A 226 -10.04 14.77 -17.07
C VAL A 226 -9.83 13.33 -17.55
N SER A 227 -9.73 12.38 -16.63
CA SER A 227 -9.66 10.95 -16.95
C SER A 227 -10.87 10.51 -17.80
N LEU A 228 -12.09 10.84 -17.38
CA LEU A 228 -13.31 10.50 -18.13
C LEU A 228 -13.28 11.05 -19.57
N SER A 229 -12.84 12.30 -19.73
CA SER A 229 -12.74 12.94 -21.05
C SER A 229 -11.73 12.22 -21.96
N LYS A 230 -10.56 11.82 -21.41
CA LYS A 230 -9.52 11.11 -22.13
C LYS A 230 -9.95 9.68 -22.52
N ILE A 231 -10.59 8.94 -21.59
CA ILE A 231 -11.13 7.59 -21.85
C ILE A 231 -12.20 7.66 -22.96
N ARG A 232 -13.11 8.65 -22.88
CA ARG A 232 -14.14 8.87 -23.90
C ARG A 232 -13.52 9.18 -25.27
N ALA A 233 -12.55 10.09 -25.32
CA ALA A 233 -11.87 10.46 -26.56
C ALA A 233 -11.15 9.25 -27.18
N TYR A 234 -10.48 8.42 -26.35
CA TYR A 234 -9.87 7.20 -26.84
C TYR A 234 -10.90 6.25 -27.46
N TYR A 235 -12.02 5.98 -26.75
CA TYR A 235 -13.07 5.10 -27.27
C TYR A 235 -13.67 5.61 -28.58
N LEU A 236 -13.94 6.91 -28.71
CA LEU A 236 -14.49 7.48 -29.92
C LEU A 236 -13.53 7.35 -31.13
N GLY A 237 -12.22 7.41 -30.90
CA GLY A 237 -11.19 7.14 -31.89
C GLY A 237 -10.96 5.65 -32.19
N HIS A 238 -11.40 4.74 -31.29
CA HIS A 238 -11.16 3.30 -31.35
C HIS A 238 -12.44 2.50 -31.06
N PRO A 239 -13.53 2.68 -31.83
CA PRO A 239 -14.85 2.12 -31.49
C PRO A 239 -14.91 0.59 -31.54
N ASN A 240 -13.92 -0.06 -32.14
CA ASN A 240 -13.80 -1.52 -32.24
C ASN A 240 -12.89 -2.15 -31.17
N VAL A 241 -12.44 -1.35 -30.19
CA VAL A 241 -11.60 -1.84 -29.07
C VAL A 241 -12.32 -2.99 -28.33
N LYS A 242 -11.58 -4.06 -28.02
CA LYS A 242 -12.11 -5.27 -27.39
C LYS A 242 -12.03 -5.25 -25.88
N GLY A 243 -11.26 -4.32 -25.30
CA GLY A 243 -11.17 -4.20 -23.84
C GLY A 243 -10.66 -2.85 -23.37
N LEU A 244 -11.23 -2.37 -22.25
CA LEU A 244 -10.85 -1.14 -21.56
C LEU A 244 -10.53 -1.50 -20.10
N PHE A 245 -9.30 -1.30 -19.67
CA PHE A 245 -8.85 -1.72 -18.33
C PHE A 245 -8.14 -0.57 -17.60
N GLY A 246 -8.53 -0.32 -16.33
CA GLY A 246 -7.97 0.73 -15.50
C GLY A 246 -6.94 0.18 -14.51
N THR A 247 -5.85 0.91 -14.27
CA THR A 247 -4.83 0.52 -13.28
C THR A 247 -5.03 1.15 -11.90
N GLY A 248 -6.07 1.96 -11.72
CA GLY A 248 -6.44 2.58 -10.46
C GLY A 248 -7.91 2.98 -10.43
N ALA A 249 -8.37 3.44 -9.25
CA ALA A 249 -9.76 3.70 -8.93
C ALA A 249 -10.47 4.62 -9.93
N THR A 250 -9.88 5.78 -10.20
CA THR A 250 -10.48 6.81 -11.06
C THR A 250 -10.72 6.32 -12.49
N ASP A 251 -9.72 5.64 -13.07
CA ASP A 251 -9.83 5.12 -14.43
C ASP A 251 -10.85 4.00 -14.52
N THR A 252 -10.83 3.06 -13.56
CA THR A 252 -11.79 1.93 -13.51
C THR A 252 -13.23 2.42 -13.41
N ASP A 253 -13.47 3.40 -12.53
CA ASP A 253 -14.79 4.00 -12.34
C ASP A 253 -15.29 4.69 -13.62
N ASN A 254 -14.42 5.44 -14.28
CA ASN A 254 -14.73 6.12 -15.54
C ASN A 254 -14.89 5.16 -16.73
N ILE A 255 -14.15 4.04 -16.75
CA ILE A 255 -14.39 2.96 -17.72
C ILE A 255 -15.80 2.42 -17.56
N GLY A 256 -16.26 2.16 -16.32
CA GLY A 256 -17.64 1.74 -16.07
C GLY A 256 -18.68 2.70 -16.66
N VAL A 257 -18.44 4.02 -16.55
CA VAL A 257 -19.31 5.05 -17.17
C VAL A 257 -19.32 4.92 -18.70
N ILE A 258 -18.16 4.78 -19.33
CA ILE A 258 -18.05 4.65 -20.80
C ILE A 258 -18.66 3.34 -21.29
N MET A 259 -18.40 2.22 -20.59
CA MET A 259 -18.98 0.92 -20.92
C MET A 259 -20.51 0.97 -20.92
N ARG A 260 -21.11 1.64 -19.91
CA ARG A 260 -22.54 1.85 -19.79
C ARG A 260 -23.07 2.81 -20.84
N GLN A 261 -22.44 3.97 -21.03
CA GLN A 261 -22.91 5.01 -21.95
C GLN A 261 -23.03 4.52 -23.39
N TYR A 262 -22.13 3.67 -23.82
CA TYR A 262 -22.05 3.18 -25.18
C TYR A 262 -22.50 1.71 -25.36
N ASP A 263 -23.01 1.10 -24.28
CA ASP A 263 -23.49 -0.30 -24.20
C ASP A 263 -22.45 -1.30 -24.78
N LEU A 264 -21.19 -1.13 -24.35
CA LEU A 264 -20.04 -1.83 -24.92
C LEU A 264 -20.06 -3.35 -24.72
N PRO A 265 -20.61 -3.92 -23.61
CA PRO A 265 -20.71 -5.36 -23.48
C PRO A 265 -21.53 -6.00 -24.60
N LYS A 266 -22.61 -5.35 -25.09
CA LYS A 266 -23.38 -5.86 -26.23
C LYS A 266 -22.62 -5.82 -27.54
N LYS A 267 -21.54 -5.03 -27.61
CA LYS A 267 -20.62 -4.98 -28.77
C LYS A 267 -19.45 -5.95 -28.63
N GLY A 268 -19.46 -6.79 -27.56
CA GLY A 268 -18.42 -7.77 -27.27
C GLY A 268 -17.13 -7.14 -26.75
N ALA A 269 -17.22 -5.97 -26.12
CA ALA A 269 -16.08 -5.37 -25.43
C ALA A 269 -16.12 -5.68 -23.92
N HIS A 270 -14.95 -5.89 -23.33
CA HIS A 270 -14.73 -6.22 -21.93
C HIS A 270 -14.19 -5.02 -21.16
N GLY A 271 -14.43 -4.97 -19.86
CA GLY A 271 -13.94 -3.90 -19.00
C GLY A 271 -13.64 -4.35 -17.59
N GLY A 272 -12.70 -3.68 -16.93
CA GLY A 272 -12.36 -3.96 -15.54
C GLY A 272 -11.17 -3.13 -15.08
N GLY A 273 -10.73 -3.39 -13.85
CA GLY A 273 -9.57 -2.71 -13.32
C GLY A 273 -9.49 -2.79 -11.80
N TYR A 274 -8.89 -1.78 -11.20
CA TYR A 274 -8.62 -1.76 -9.78
C TYR A 274 -9.68 -0.97 -9.01
N ASP A 275 -9.83 -1.37 -7.75
CA ASP A 275 -10.48 -0.68 -6.66
C ASP A 275 -12.02 -0.75 -6.64
N LEU A 276 -12.58 -0.48 -5.47
CA LEU A 276 -13.96 -0.80 -5.11
C LEU A 276 -14.85 0.44 -4.98
N LEU A 277 -14.67 1.43 -5.88
CA LEU A 277 -15.55 2.60 -5.83
C LEU A 277 -17.01 2.20 -6.06
N PRO A 278 -17.98 2.86 -5.42
CA PRO A 278 -19.40 2.47 -5.52
C PRO A 278 -19.90 2.28 -6.94
N ARG A 279 -19.59 3.21 -7.87
CA ARG A 279 -19.99 3.10 -9.27
C ARG A 279 -19.31 1.96 -10.02
N SER A 280 -18.05 1.63 -9.64
CA SER A 280 -17.34 0.48 -10.20
C SER A 280 -18.02 -0.82 -9.77
N LEU A 281 -18.39 -0.97 -8.48
CA LEU A 281 -19.13 -2.12 -7.97
C LEU A 281 -20.53 -2.24 -8.61
N GLU A 282 -21.25 -1.13 -8.78
CA GLU A 282 -22.51 -1.10 -9.51
C GLU A 282 -22.32 -1.52 -10.97
N SER A 283 -21.25 -1.09 -11.62
CA SER A 283 -20.94 -1.47 -12.99
C SER A 283 -20.63 -2.96 -13.12
N VAL A 284 -19.99 -3.57 -12.12
CA VAL A 284 -19.80 -5.04 -12.05
C VAL A 284 -21.15 -5.75 -11.86
N ARG A 285 -21.97 -5.30 -10.90
CA ARG A 285 -23.32 -5.87 -10.67
C ARG A 285 -24.15 -5.89 -11.94
N ASP A 286 -24.14 -4.77 -12.67
CA ASP A 286 -24.96 -4.56 -13.85
C ASP A 286 -24.36 -5.18 -15.13
N GLY A 287 -23.12 -5.73 -15.05
CA GLY A 287 -22.44 -6.39 -16.16
C GLY A 287 -21.79 -5.45 -17.15
N TYR A 288 -21.53 -4.20 -16.78
CA TYR A 288 -20.72 -3.25 -17.57
C TYR A 288 -19.21 -3.40 -17.35
N LEU A 289 -18.82 -3.86 -16.16
CA LEU A 289 -17.46 -4.32 -15.89
C LEU A 289 -17.47 -5.82 -15.59
N ASP A 290 -16.48 -6.54 -16.11
CA ASP A 290 -16.31 -7.97 -15.86
C ASP A 290 -15.76 -8.22 -14.45
N PHE A 291 -14.94 -7.31 -13.95
CA PHE A 291 -14.32 -7.40 -12.63
C PHE A 291 -13.82 -6.05 -12.11
N VAL A 292 -13.62 -5.99 -10.81
CA VAL A 292 -12.72 -5.04 -10.14
C VAL A 292 -11.76 -5.79 -9.22
N ILE A 293 -10.60 -5.21 -8.92
CA ILE A 293 -9.57 -5.79 -8.08
C ILE A 293 -9.59 -5.10 -6.72
N ASP A 294 -9.86 -5.89 -5.68
CA ASP A 294 -9.74 -5.48 -4.29
C ASP A 294 -8.31 -5.69 -3.81
N GLN A 295 -7.67 -4.66 -3.31
CA GLN A 295 -6.32 -4.69 -2.75
C GLN A 295 -6.30 -4.56 -1.21
N GLN A 296 -7.44 -4.67 -0.55
CA GLN A 296 -7.61 -4.63 0.91
C GLN A 296 -7.10 -3.32 1.56
N PRO A 297 -7.59 -2.15 1.15
CA PRO A 297 -7.08 -0.86 1.64
C PRO A 297 -7.25 -0.66 3.15
N TYR A 298 -8.28 -1.24 3.78
CA TYR A 298 -8.41 -1.25 5.23
C TYR A 298 -7.19 -1.90 5.92
N LEU A 299 -6.78 -3.08 5.41
CA LEU A 299 -5.63 -3.80 5.96
C LEU A 299 -4.31 -3.05 5.73
N GLN A 300 -4.19 -2.32 4.62
CA GLN A 300 -3.02 -1.47 4.39
C GLN A 300 -2.87 -0.42 5.50
N GLY A 301 -3.95 0.20 5.93
CA GLY A 301 -3.94 1.14 7.06
C GLY A 301 -3.69 0.45 8.40
N PHE A 302 -4.45 -0.61 8.69
CA PHE A 302 -4.41 -1.31 9.96
C PHE A 302 -3.03 -1.91 10.25
N TYR A 303 -2.48 -2.69 9.32
CA TYR A 303 -1.18 -3.33 9.51
C TYR A 303 -0.01 -2.36 9.50
N THR A 304 -0.10 -1.24 8.80
CA THR A 304 0.94 -0.20 8.88
C THR A 304 1.05 0.38 10.30
N VAL A 305 -0.09 0.64 10.96
CA VAL A 305 -0.07 1.07 12.38
C VAL A 305 0.49 -0.03 13.27
N MET A 306 0.12 -1.30 13.04
CA MET A 306 0.64 -2.43 13.82
C MET A 306 2.16 -2.55 13.71
N GLU A 307 2.74 -2.44 12.50
CA GLU A 307 4.19 -2.49 12.29
C GLU A 307 4.91 -1.32 12.98
N MET A 308 4.40 -0.10 12.83
CA MET A 308 4.96 1.07 13.52
C MET A 308 4.90 0.89 15.04
N PHE A 309 3.78 0.39 15.55
CA PHE A 309 3.60 0.16 16.98
C PHE A 309 4.59 -0.89 17.51
N VAL A 310 4.69 -2.04 16.84
CA VAL A 310 5.61 -3.12 17.26
C VAL A 310 7.05 -2.64 17.25
N PHE A 311 7.46 -1.88 16.23
CA PHE A 311 8.78 -1.26 16.18
C PHE A 311 9.04 -0.36 17.40
N MET A 312 8.09 0.52 17.71
CA MET A 312 8.24 1.49 18.80
C MET A 312 8.24 0.82 20.18
N VAL A 313 7.32 -0.10 20.43
CA VAL A 313 7.16 -0.73 21.75
C VAL A 313 8.28 -1.70 22.07
N SER A 314 8.88 -2.31 21.06
CA SER A 314 9.99 -3.27 21.22
C SER A 314 11.38 -2.62 21.22
N GLY A 315 11.47 -1.34 20.84
CA GLY A 315 12.74 -0.65 20.69
C GLY A 315 13.49 -1.00 19.40
N GLY A 316 12.78 -1.40 18.33
CA GLY A 316 13.38 -1.55 17.00
C GLY A 316 13.14 -2.90 16.31
N LEU A 317 12.21 -3.74 16.80
CA LEU A 317 11.83 -4.96 16.08
C LEU A 317 11.11 -4.60 14.78
N THR A 318 11.70 -4.96 13.67
CA THR A 318 11.10 -4.87 12.34
C THR A 318 10.78 -6.25 11.81
N GLY A 319 9.65 -6.37 11.16
CA GLY A 319 9.30 -7.58 10.43
C GLY A 319 7.86 -8.00 10.62
N PRO A 320 7.26 -8.59 9.59
CA PRO A 320 7.89 -8.93 8.30
C PRO A 320 8.28 -7.69 7.49
N ALA A 321 9.32 -7.80 6.65
CA ALA A 321 9.76 -6.69 5.81
C ALA A 321 8.71 -6.26 4.76
N GLU A 322 7.79 -7.17 4.42
CA GLU A 322 6.67 -6.95 3.53
C GLU A 322 5.41 -7.64 4.07
N ILE A 323 4.32 -6.91 4.18
CA ILE A 323 2.98 -7.46 4.42
C ILE A 323 2.18 -7.29 3.13
N ASN A 324 2.10 -8.40 2.37
CA ASN A 324 1.30 -8.41 1.14
C ASN A 324 -0.19 -8.52 1.49
N THR A 325 -0.96 -7.46 1.20
CA THR A 325 -2.41 -7.45 1.41
C THR A 325 -3.17 -8.22 0.33
N GLY A 326 -2.46 -8.77 -0.66
CA GLY A 326 -3.01 -9.64 -1.69
C GLY A 326 -3.94 -8.93 -2.66
N LEU A 327 -4.73 -9.73 -3.37
CA LEU A 327 -5.78 -9.24 -4.25
C LEU A 327 -6.95 -10.23 -4.35
N LYS A 328 -8.14 -9.68 -4.59
CA LYS A 328 -9.31 -10.47 -4.98
C LYS A 328 -9.89 -9.89 -6.26
N PHE A 329 -10.30 -10.77 -7.18
CA PHE A 329 -11.14 -10.37 -8.28
C PHE A 329 -12.60 -10.40 -7.83
N VAL A 330 -13.22 -9.24 -7.79
CA VAL A 330 -14.65 -9.12 -7.51
C VAL A 330 -15.38 -9.11 -8.84
N THR A 331 -16.12 -10.18 -9.10
CA THR A 331 -16.93 -10.36 -10.31
C THR A 331 -18.42 -10.22 -10.00
N LYS A 332 -19.27 -10.30 -11.02
CA LYS A 332 -20.73 -10.21 -10.84
C LYS A 332 -21.27 -11.18 -9.80
N ASP A 333 -20.74 -12.40 -9.76
CA ASP A 333 -21.21 -13.45 -8.83
C ASP A 333 -20.76 -13.14 -7.38
N GLY A 334 -19.61 -12.51 -7.20
CA GLY A 334 -19.05 -12.17 -5.88
C GLY A 334 -19.31 -10.73 -5.40
N VAL A 335 -19.95 -9.87 -6.19
CA VAL A 335 -20.05 -8.42 -5.89
C VAL A 335 -21.06 -8.09 -4.77
N LYS A 336 -22.05 -8.94 -4.54
CA LYS A 336 -23.16 -8.65 -3.62
C LYS A 336 -22.73 -8.23 -2.21
N PRO A 337 -21.79 -8.90 -1.52
CA PRO A 337 -21.32 -8.48 -0.21
C PRO A 337 -20.72 -7.07 -0.21
N TYR A 338 -20.01 -6.69 -1.29
CA TYR A 338 -19.38 -5.39 -1.42
C TYR A 338 -20.38 -4.24 -1.60
N LEU A 339 -21.55 -4.50 -2.18
CA LEU A 339 -22.61 -3.49 -2.37
C LEU A 339 -23.34 -3.15 -1.06
N THR A 340 -23.29 -4.03 -0.08
CA THR A 340 -23.99 -3.88 1.21
C THR A 340 -23.08 -3.51 2.36
N THR A 341 -21.76 -3.56 2.17
CA THR A 341 -20.78 -3.23 3.18
C THR A 341 -20.55 -1.72 3.21
N SER A 342 -20.57 -1.13 4.42
CA SER A 342 -20.07 0.23 4.60
C SER A 342 -18.55 0.26 4.37
N THR A 343 -18.02 1.43 4.10
CA THR A 343 -16.60 1.67 3.78
C THR A 343 -15.61 1.26 4.85
N ARG A 344 -16.04 0.79 6.04
CA ARG A 344 -15.15 0.36 7.12
C ARG A 344 -14.47 -0.98 6.84
N PHE A 345 -15.25 -1.98 6.43
CA PHE A 345 -14.74 -3.29 6.04
C PHE A 345 -15.21 -3.57 4.61
N GLU A 346 -14.35 -3.36 3.64
CA GLU A 346 -14.71 -3.62 2.25
C GLU A 346 -14.91 -5.10 2.03
N GLY A 347 -16.15 -5.49 1.86
CA GLY A 347 -16.60 -6.76 1.38
C GLY A 347 -16.06 -8.00 2.09
N SER A 348 -16.89 -8.64 2.86
CA SER A 348 -16.66 -10.03 3.21
C SER A 348 -17.20 -10.90 2.05
N SER A 349 -16.33 -11.51 1.27
CA SER A 349 -16.74 -12.39 0.18
C SER A 349 -16.08 -13.77 0.29
N SER A 350 -16.71 -14.78 -0.26
CA SER A 350 -16.16 -16.13 -0.37
C SER A 350 -15.13 -16.27 -1.50
N GLU A 351 -14.91 -15.22 -2.29
CA GLU A 351 -13.88 -15.22 -3.32
C GLU A 351 -12.51 -15.43 -2.71
N PRO A 352 -11.69 -16.35 -3.25
CA PRO A 352 -10.40 -16.65 -2.68
C PRO A 352 -9.44 -15.47 -2.82
N GLN A 353 -8.73 -15.17 -1.76
CA GLN A 353 -7.64 -14.22 -1.77
C GLN A 353 -6.48 -14.79 -2.59
N ILE A 354 -6.05 -14.04 -3.60
CA ILE A 354 -4.84 -14.36 -4.36
C ILE A 354 -3.67 -13.65 -3.70
N VAL A 355 -2.83 -14.42 -3.02
CA VAL A 355 -1.57 -13.93 -2.46
C VAL A 355 -0.45 -14.70 -3.13
N PRO A 356 0.21 -14.11 -4.15
CA PRO A 356 1.36 -14.76 -4.77
C PRO A 356 2.45 -14.96 -3.74
N ARG A 357 3.00 -16.17 -3.67
CA ARG A 357 4.17 -16.43 -2.82
C ARG A 357 5.41 -15.93 -3.54
N SER A 358 6.17 -15.07 -2.89
CA SER A 358 7.47 -14.62 -3.38
C SER A 358 8.53 -15.60 -2.88
N GLY A 359 8.90 -16.58 -3.73
CA GLY A 359 9.98 -17.51 -3.45
C GLY A 359 9.57 -18.80 -2.72
N PRO A 360 10.51 -19.78 -2.62
CA PRO A 360 10.26 -21.02 -1.92
C PRO A 360 10.09 -20.76 -0.43
N ILE A 361 9.06 -21.33 0.17
CA ILE A 361 9.05 -21.53 1.62
C ILE A 361 9.98 -22.73 1.84
N GLY A 362 11.17 -22.46 2.37
CA GLY A 362 12.11 -23.49 2.76
C GLY A 362 11.57 -24.37 3.89
#